data_771fd9dee55378b8062a8955b2e6a09c
#
_entry.id   771fd9dee55378b8062a8955b2e6a09c
#
_cell.length_a   1.000
_cell.length_b   1.000
_cell.length_c   1.000
_cell.angle_alpha   90.00
_cell.angle_beta   90.00
_cell.angle_gamma   90.00
#
_symmetry.space_group_name_H-M   'P 1'
#
loop_
_entity.id
_entity.type
_entity.pdbx_description
1 polymer ?
#
loop_
_entity_poly.entity_id
_entity_poly.type
_entity_poly.pdbx_seq_one_letter_code
_entity_poly.pdbx_strand_id
1 'polypeptide(L)'
;MSAARPPEGARTAARQGEGTPVNANDTRATPVPEAALAAMQHHADPLADQTIADILGPWPAGDVNADAPQWKQLETLNILFGQWTDNATMARWKATAGPVTGTVGDKEAAGMVDQAMADALNRYVQTAQVLPPWAEERKIERAERLFMDHGALSCILLFCASLPECYVIPDLSSVLHTSGQLEQNTEYRIRSTAAMIFPVMMHGGLAQRGAGVAQVLKVRLIHATIRNLILHGSPPQALERLQAGEDGRVQPTAQPRGGRQMMFRALYARGWDLAGDGLPCNQEELAYTLLTFGYVFLRSLRRLGIGLHRGEEEAYLHAWNVVGHILGIDRSLMVETMDQGQALMAQMQARGRAEPVTPDPRPALGQALMQTMEKSLPWDIAKPFPQLMTRYLCGRATAQDLGLTTQPVPWSSALLFWGVLLVARAIDAVARLLLPRFSIVRALTRALGYHFMSRVLMSQTRPLQLPTELLNQVDALVDSWSDDPQAPRWLNRLEDRLTTTGSWNAGLAGKARSMPQ
;
A
#
# COMPACT_ATOMS: atom_id res chain seq x y z
N MET A 1 -77.05 10.66 52.74
CA MET A 1 -76.17 9.79 53.55
C MET A 1 -75.01 9.37 52.69
N SER A 2 -73.88 9.83 53.10
CA SER A 2 -72.64 9.96 52.35
C SER A 2 -71.93 8.60 52.23
N ALA A 3 -71.45 8.23 51.04
CA ALA A 3 -70.55 7.11 50.83
C ALA A 3 -69.21 7.65 50.36
N ALA A 4 -68.19 7.38 51.17
CA ALA A 4 -66.81 7.77 50.98
C ALA A 4 -66.12 6.96 49.89
N ARG A 5 -65.26 7.63 49.07
CA ARG A 5 -64.30 7.01 48.14
C ARG A 5 -63.04 6.59 48.89
N PRO A 6 -62.43 5.45 48.55
CA PRO A 6 -61.10 5.10 48.98
C PRO A 6 -60.00 5.65 48.03
N PRO A 7 -58.71 5.76 48.50
CA PRO A 7 -57.64 6.46 47.77
C PRO A 7 -56.95 5.61 46.71
N GLU A 8 -56.57 6.29 45.63
CA GLU A 8 -55.69 5.76 44.57
C GLU A 8 -54.26 5.48 45.08
N GLY A 9 -53.89 4.21 45.06
CA GLY A 9 -52.54 3.72 45.33
C GLY A 9 -51.83 3.36 44.02
N ALA A 10 -50.63 3.91 43.87
CA ALA A 10 -49.69 3.87 42.77
C ALA A 10 -49.54 2.51 42.06
N ARG A 11 -49.66 2.51 40.74
CA ARG A 11 -49.10 1.51 39.86
C ARG A 11 -47.99 2.15 39.02
N THR A 12 -46.77 1.97 39.47
CA THR A 12 -45.56 2.17 38.63
C THR A 12 -45.45 1.00 37.67
N ALA A 13 -45.92 1.19 36.44
CA ALA A 13 -45.62 0.28 35.35
C ALA A 13 -44.31 0.73 34.70
N ALA A 14 -43.33 -0.16 34.70
CA ALA A 14 -42.09 -0.05 33.94
C ALA A 14 -42.42 0.11 32.44
N ARG A 15 -42.19 1.29 31.87
CA ARG A 15 -42.10 1.50 30.43
C ARG A 15 -40.74 0.97 29.99
N GLN A 16 -40.73 -0.16 29.34
CA GLN A 16 -39.63 -0.60 28.47
C GLN A 16 -39.46 0.45 27.39
N GLY A 17 -38.25 1.01 27.30
CA GLY A 17 -37.90 1.98 26.29
C GLY A 17 -37.97 1.33 24.92
N GLU A 18 -38.95 1.71 24.12
CA GLU A 18 -38.93 1.53 22.67
C GLU A 18 -37.75 2.33 22.13
N GLY A 19 -36.73 1.64 21.64
CA GLY A 19 -35.63 2.23 20.92
C GLY A 19 -36.20 2.97 19.72
N THR A 20 -35.97 4.27 19.67
CA THR A 20 -36.23 5.10 18.50
C THR A 20 -35.54 4.46 17.29
N PRO A 21 -36.22 4.27 16.16
CA PRO A 21 -35.58 3.74 14.96
C PRO A 21 -34.48 4.73 14.54
N VAL A 22 -33.22 4.25 14.55
CA VAL A 22 -32.09 4.99 14.00
C VAL A 22 -32.40 5.27 12.55
N ASN A 23 -32.53 6.54 12.23
CA ASN A 23 -32.86 7.03 10.91
C ASN A 23 -31.70 6.64 9.97
N ALA A 24 -31.93 5.71 9.04
CA ALA A 24 -30.95 5.18 8.09
C ALA A 24 -30.37 6.23 7.12
N ASN A 25 -30.72 7.51 7.30
CA ASN A 25 -30.27 8.63 6.48
C ASN A 25 -29.31 9.62 7.17
N ASP A 26 -28.86 9.37 8.40
CA ASP A 26 -27.81 10.22 9.01
C ASP A 26 -26.43 9.63 8.69
N THR A 27 -25.99 9.81 7.43
CA THR A 27 -24.67 9.40 6.91
C THR A 27 -23.56 10.37 7.29
N ARG A 28 -23.65 11.06 8.42
CA ARG A 28 -22.48 11.73 8.98
C ARG A 28 -21.50 10.65 9.43
N ALA A 29 -20.31 10.67 8.83
CA ALA A 29 -19.23 9.78 9.21
C ALA A 29 -18.97 9.93 10.72
N THR A 30 -19.39 8.95 11.51
CA THR A 30 -19.07 8.92 12.93
C THR A 30 -17.58 8.63 13.04
N PRO A 31 -16.75 9.52 13.62
CA PRO A 31 -15.33 9.27 13.79
C PRO A 31 -15.13 8.01 14.63
N VAL A 32 -14.07 7.24 14.31
CA VAL A 32 -13.67 6.14 15.18
C VAL A 32 -13.33 6.72 16.55
N PRO A 33 -13.87 6.16 17.66
CA PRO A 33 -13.52 6.66 18.98
C PRO A 33 -12.01 6.66 19.19
N GLU A 34 -11.46 7.75 19.77
CA GLU A 34 -10.02 7.93 19.96
C GLU A 34 -9.39 6.76 20.73
N ALA A 35 -10.06 6.31 21.80
CA ALA A 35 -9.60 5.15 22.59
C ALA A 35 -9.56 3.85 21.78
N ALA A 36 -10.51 3.66 20.85
CA ALA A 36 -10.53 2.49 19.97
C ALA A 36 -9.38 2.54 18.96
N LEU A 37 -9.11 3.72 18.41
CA LEU A 37 -8.01 3.89 17.47
C LEU A 37 -6.64 3.72 18.19
N ALA A 38 -6.48 4.28 19.39
CA ALA A 38 -5.28 4.09 20.21
C ALA A 38 -5.05 2.60 20.57
N ALA A 39 -6.11 1.85 20.85
CA ALA A 39 -5.99 0.41 21.09
C ALA A 39 -5.44 -0.34 19.87
N MET A 40 -5.71 0.13 18.65
CA MET A 40 -5.24 -0.50 17.41
C MET A 40 -3.72 -0.45 17.22
N GLN A 41 -3.02 0.45 17.94
CA GLN A 41 -1.54 0.46 17.96
C GLN A 41 -0.94 -0.77 18.65
N HIS A 42 -1.71 -1.44 19.52
CA HIS A 42 -1.31 -2.68 20.20
C HIS A 42 -1.97 -3.92 19.61
N HIS A 43 -2.62 -3.79 18.46
CA HIS A 43 -3.18 -4.90 17.71
C HIS A 43 -2.36 -5.12 16.43
N ALA A 44 -2.10 -6.39 16.12
CA ALA A 44 -1.42 -6.82 14.92
C ALA A 44 -2.28 -7.81 14.12
N ASP A 45 -1.67 -8.82 13.53
CA ASP A 45 -2.33 -9.85 12.71
C ASP A 45 -2.10 -11.24 13.31
N PRO A 46 -3.01 -11.73 14.17
CA PRO A 46 -2.78 -12.99 14.89
C PRO A 46 -2.49 -14.18 13.98
N LEU A 47 -3.12 -14.27 12.81
CA LEU A 47 -2.91 -15.39 11.88
C LEU A 47 -1.50 -15.38 11.29
N ALA A 48 -1.07 -14.24 10.78
CA ALA A 48 0.25 -14.13 10.15
C ALA A 48 1.37 -14.15 11.21
N ASP A 49 1.15 -13.53 12.37
CA ASP A 49 2.12 -13.49 13.46
C ASP A 49 2.36 -14.87 14.06
N GLN A 50 1.29 -15.65 14.27
CA GLN A 50 1.41 -17.04 14.73
C GLN A 50 2.13 -17.89 13.68
N THR A 51 1.82 -17.70 12.39
CA THR A 51 2.50 -18.42 11.31
C THR A 51 3.99 -18.17 11.31
N ILE A 52 4.41 -16.92 11.44
CA ILE A 52 5.85 -16.57 11.50
C ILE A 52 6.50 -17.07 12.80
N ALA A 53 5.81 -16.99 13.93
CA ALA A 53 6.30 -17.52 15.19
C ALA A 53 6.52 -19.06 15.13
N ASP A 54 5.59 -19.79 14.53
CA ASP A 54 5.70 -21.25 14.34
C ASP A 54 6.87 -21.61 13.40
N ILE A 55 7.15 -20.77 12.39
CA ILE A 55 8.24 -20.97 11.44
C ILE A 55 9.60 -20.68 12.09
N LEU A 56 9.74 -19.51 12.72
CA LEU A 56 11.04 -19.04 13.20
C LEU A 56 11.41 -19.63 14.58
N GLY A 57 10.40 -19.97 15.38
CA GLY A 57 10.61 -20.34 16.78
C GLY A 57 11.15 -19.17 17.63
N PRO A 58 11.56 -19.45 18.87
CA PRO A 58 12.12 -18.43 19.75
C PRO A 58 13.50 -18.00 19.29
N TRP A 59 13.78 -16.69 19.37
CA TRP A 59 15.11 -16.16 19.12
C TRP A 59 16.06 -16.51 20.29
N PRO A 60 17.34 -16.84 20.00
CA PRO A 60 18.32 -17.07 21.04
C PRO A 60 18.49 -15.82 21.94
N ALA A 61 18.72 -16.02 23.22
CA ALA A 61 19.05 -14.93 24.13
C ALA A 61 20.44 -14.36 23.81
N GLY A 62 20.58 -13.04 23.81
CA GLY A 62 21.84 -12.35 23.54
C GLY A 62 22.08 -12.04 22.06
N ASP A 63 23.33 -11.77 21.70
CA ASP A 63 23.71 -11.45 20.32
C ASP A 63 23.49 -12.65 19.40
N VAL A 64 22.55 -12.49 18.45
CA VAL A 64 22.27 -13.50 17.44
C VAL A 64 23.39 -13.49 16.40
N ASN A 65 24.13 -14.59 16.32
CA ASN A 65 25.22 -14.74 15.35
C ASN A 65 24.67 -14.93 13.91
N ALA A 66 25.60 -14.86 12.94
CA ALA A 66 25.26 -15.00 11.51
C ALA A 66 24.66 -16.37 11.15
N ASP A 67 24.85 -17.38 12.00
CA ASP A 67 24.46 -18.78 11.73
C ASP A 67 23.19 -19.23 12.44
N ALA A 68 22.47 -18.29 13.10
CA ALA A 68 21.21 -18.63 13.74
C ALA A 68 20.23 -19.29 12.74
N PRO A 69 19.53 -20.36 13.13
CA PRO A 69 18.67 -21.14 12.23
C PRO A 69 17.54 -20.29 11.63
N GLN A 70 17.07 -19.26 12.33
CA GLN A 70 16.03 -18.34 11.88
C GLN A 70 16.39 -17.67 10.55
N TRP A 71 17.66 -17.35 10.32
CA TRP A 71 18.10 -16.76 9.05
C TRP A 71 17.94 -17.72 7.88
N LYS A 72 18.20 -19.02 8.10
CA LYS A 72 17.98 -20.06 7.09
C LYS A 72 16.50 -20.29 6.82
N GLN A 73 15.67 -20.24 7.87
CA GLN A 73 14.22 -20.36 7.74
C GLN A 73 13.64 -19.18 6.93
N LEU A 74 14.11 -17.94 7.17
CA LEU A 74 13.72 -16.77 6.37
C LEU A 74 14.15 -16.89 4.90
N GLU A 75 15.34 -17.47 4.64
CA GLU A 75 15.78 -17.71 3.27
C GLU A 75 14.91 -18.77 2.58
N THR A 76 14.58 -19.84 3.28
CA THR A 76 13.65 -20.87 2.82
C THR A 76 12.25 -20.29 2.53
N LEU A 77 11.72 -19.43 3.40
CA LEU A 77 10.45 -18.75 3.22
C LEU A 77 10.45 -17.88 1.95
N ASN A 78 11.55 -17.16 1.69
CA ASN A 78 11.69 -16.37 0.46
C ASN A 78 11.69 -17.24 -0.81
N ILE A 79 12.29 -18.44 -0.75
CA ILE A 79 12.22 -19.40 -1.86
C ILE A 79 10.77 -19.83 -2.10
N LEU A 80 10.04 -20.14 -1.03
CA LEU A 80 8.64 -20.56 -1.12
C LEU A 80 7.73 -19.44 -1.67
N PHE A 81 7.99 -18.18 -1.33
CA PHE A 81 7.28 -17.03 -1.90
C PHE A 81 7.41 -16.95 -3.44
N GLY A 82 8.51 -17.42 -4.00
CA GLY A 82 8.70 -17.54 -5.45
C GLY A 82 7.71 -18.49 -6.13
N GLN A 83 7.15 -19.45 -5.38
CA GLN A 83 6.17 -20.42 -5.90
C GLN A 83 4.74 -19.85 -5.95
N TRP A 84 4.46 -18.75 -5.24
CA TRP A 84 3.13 -18.13 -5.20
C TRP A 84 2.98 -17.13 -6.34
N THR A 85 2.84 -17.64 -7.56
CA THR A 85 2.85 -16.82 -8.78
C THR A 85 1.49 -16.19 -9.06
N ASP A 86 0.43 -16.95 -8.88
CA ASP A 86 -0.95 -16.55 -9.16
C ASP A 86 -1.92 -17.17 -8.17
N ASN A 87 -3.18 -16.69 -8.16
CA ASN A 87 -4.20 -17.12 -7.21
C ASN A 87 -4.59 -18.59 -7.40
N ALA A 88 -4.62 -19.09 -8.65
CA ALA A 88 -4.96 -20.49 -8.94
C ALA A 88 -3.87 -21.46 -8.48
N THR A 89 -2.62 -21.08 -8.68
CA THR A 89 -1.46 -21.83 -8.16
C THR A 89 -1.48 -21.82 -6.62
N MET A 90 -1.71 -20.65 -6.03
CA MET A 90 -1.82 -20.48 -4.59
C MET A 90 -2.92 -21.35 -3.97
N ALA A 91 -4.10 -21.40 -4.60
CA ALA A 91 -5.23 -22.17 -4.10
C ALA A 91 -4.95 -23.68 -4.01
N ARG A 92 -4.04 -24.19 -4.83
CA ARG A 92 -3.63 -25.61 -4.85
C ARG A 92 -2.30 -25.87 -4.16
N TRP A 93 -1.60 -24.78 -3.79
CA TRP A 93 -0.27 -24.89 -3.22
C TRP A 93 -0.31 -25.53 -1.84
N LYS A 94 0.65 -26.43 -1.61
CA LYS A 94 0.90 -27.06 -0.33
C LYS A 94 2.38 -27.16 -0.07
N ALA A 95 2.79 -26.69 1.10
CA ALA A 95 4.13 -26.95 1.59
C ALA A 95 4.27 -28.41 2.01
N THR A 96 5.37 -29.02 1.68
CA THR A 96 5.79 -30.36 2.15
C THR A 96 7.16 -30.26 2.77
N ALA A 97 7.38 -31.00 3.87
CA ALA A 97 8.69 -31.08 4.47
C ALA A 97 9.70 -31.72 3.51
N GLY A 98 10.88 -31.14 3.43
CA GLY A 98 11.94 -31.58 2.54
C GLY A 98 12.78 -30.44 1.95
N PRO A 99 13.77 -30.78 1.10
CA PRO A 99 14.59 -29.80 0.43
C PRO A 99 13.77 -29.00 -0.59
N VAL A 100 14.01 -27.70 -0.67
CA VAL A 100 13.42 -26.82 -1.67
C VAL A 100 14.52 -26.02 -2.36
N THR A 101 14.39 -25.85 -3.66
CA THR A 101 15.27 -25.02 -4.48
C THR A 101 14.45 -23.95 -5.22
N GLY A 102 15.07 -22.83 -5.49
CA GLY A 102 14.44 -21.73 -6.22
C GLY A 102 15.42 -20.58 -6.39
N THR A 103 14.90 -19.44 -6.82
CA THR A 103 15.70 -18.22 -6.98
C THR A 103 15.32 -17.19 -5.92
N VAL A 104 16.30 -16.64 -5.24
CA VAL A 104 16.14 -15.47 -4.36
C VAL A 104 16.94 -14.33 -4.97
N GLY A 105 16.22 -13.38 -5.54
CA GLY A 105 16.83 -12.42 -6.44
C GLY A 105 17.35 -13.12 -7.72
N ASP A 106 18.62 -12.85 -8.14
CA ASP A 106 19.27 -13.42 -9.33
C ASP A 106 20.07 -14.69 -9.01
N LYS A 107 19.98 -15.20 -7.80
CA LYS A 107 20.84 -16.30 -7.35
C LYS A 107 20.01 -17.52 -7.06
N GLU A 108 20.49 -18.65 -7.51
CA GLU A 108 19.97 -19.93 -7.06
C GLU A 108 20.15 -20.05 -5.54
N ALA A 109 19.10 -20.51 -4.89
CA ALA A 109 19.06 -20.71 -3.44
C ALA A 109 18.45 -22.09 -3.15
N ALA A 110 18.90 -22.70 -2.08
CA ALA A 110 18.37 -23.95 -1.57
C ALA A 110 18.01 -23.77 -0.10
N GLY A 111 16.94 -24.41 0.32
CA GLY A 111 16.45 -24.38 1.69
C GLY A 111 15.94 -25.75 2.13
N MET A 112 15.59 -25.84 3.40
CA MET A 112 14.96 -27.00 4.00
C MET A 112 13.64 -26.57 4.66
N VAL A 113 12.54 -27.14 4.22
CA VAL A 113 11.23 -26.99 4.83
C VAL A 113 11.11 -28.08 5.90
N ASP A 114 11.00 -27.70 7.15
CA ASP A 114 10.66 -28.61 8.23
C ASP A 114 9.15 -28.78 8.35
N GLN A 115 8.70 -29.72 9.19
CA GLN A 115 7.27 -30.02 9.33
C GLN A 115 6.50 -28.83 9.94
N ALA A 116 7.10 -28.11 10.88
CA ALA A 116 6.47 -26.95 11.52
C ALA A 116 6.20 -25.83 10.51
N MET A 117 7.19 -25.51 9.67
CA MET A 117 7.03 -24.53 8.58
C MET A 117 5.96 -24.99 7.58
N ALA A 118 5.97 -26.26 7.17
CA ALA A 118 4.98 -26.78 6.23
C ALA A 118 3.56 -26.66 6.79
N ASP A 119 3.35 -27.08 8.04
CA ASP A 119 2.04 -27.04 8.69
C ASP A 119 1.56 -25.59 8.91
N ALA A 120 2.45 -24.69 9.34
CA ALA A 120 2.15 -23.28 9.55
C ALA A 120 1.71 -22.60 8.25
N LEU A 121 2.47 -22.78 7.17
CA LEU A 121 2.16 -22.19 5.87
C LEU A 121 0.89 -22.77 5.25
N ASN A 122 0.65 -24.08 5.40
CA ASN A 122 -0.57 -24.71 4.90
C ASN A 122 -1.82 -24.17 5.61
N ARG A 123 -1.79 -24.02 6.95
CA ARG A 123 -2.89 -23.40 7.73
C ARG A 123 -3.10 -21.94 7.28
N TYR A 124 -2.00 -21.18 7.15
CA TYR A 124 -2.05 -19.78 6.73
C TYR A 124 -2.72 -19.63 5.36
N VAL A 125 -2.21 -20.32 4.34
CA VAL A 125 -2.75 -20.23 2.99
C VAL A 125 -4.21 -20.64 2.93
N GLN A 126 -4.57 -21.75 3.58
CA GLN A 126 -5.95 -22.24 3.61
C GLN A 126 -6.92 -21.22 4.21
N THR A 127 -6.49 -20.49 5.23
CA THR A 127 -7.34 -19.52 5.95
C THR A 127 -7.36 -18.16 5.25
N ALA A 128 -6.17 -17.65 4.89
CA ALA A 128 -6.00 -16.26 4.48
C ALA A 128 -6.39 -15.96 3.03
N GLN A 129 -6.45 -16.99 2.15
CA GLN A 129 -6.80 -16.79 0.73
C GLN A 129 -8.29 -16.58 0.46
N VAL A 130 -9.14 -16.81 1.47
CA VAL A 130 -10.59 -16.75 1.31
C VAL A 130 -11.05 -15.30 1.28
N LEU A 131 -11.75 -14.92 0.21
CA LEU A 131 -12.36 -13.61 0.14
C LEU A 131 -13.48 -13.46 1.19
N PRO A 132 -13.69 -12.27 1.73
CA PRO A 132 -14.74 -12.09 2.74
C PRO A 132 -16.13 -12.29 2.12
N PRO A 133 -17.11 -12.77 2.90
CA PRO A 133 -18.47 -13.05 2.39
C PRO A 133 -19.22 -11.80 1.90
N TRP A 134 -18.75 -10.60 2.29
CA TRP A 134 -19.28 -9.33 1.83
C TRP A 134 -18.59 -8.80 0.56
N ALA A 135 -17.62 -9.53 -0.03
CA ALA A 135 -16.97 -9.13 -1.28
C ALA A 135 -17.97 -9.17 -2.44
N GLU A 136 -18.13 -8.04 -3.11
CA GLU A 136 -19.01 -7.89 -4.28
C GLU A 136 -18.18 -7.83 -5.57
N GLU A 137 -18.20 -8.92 -6.35
CA GLU A 137 -17.43 -9.05 -7.59
C GLU A 137 -17.65 -7.87 -8.55
N ARG A 138 -18.92 -7.44 -8.73
CA ARG A 138 -19.25 -6.29 -9.60
C ARG A 138 -18.61 -4.97 -9.16
N LYS A 139 -18.44 -4.75 -7.86
CA LYS A 139 -17.74 -3.56 -7.34
C LYS A 139 -16.24 -3.69 -7.57
N ILE A 140 -15.67 -4.87 -7.36
CA ILE A 140 -14.25 -5.16 -7.63
C ILE A 140 -13.95 -4.90 -9.11
N GLU A 141 -14.69 -5.49 -10.04
CA GLU A 141 -14.53 -5.27 -11.48
C GLU A 141 -14.67 -3.80 -11.89
N ARG A 142 -15.56 -3.05 -11.23
CA ARG A 142 -15.71 -1.61 -11.49
C ARG A 142 -14.50 -0.83 -11.02
N ALA A 143 -13.92 -1.18 -9.87
CA ALA A 143 -12.71 -0.58 -9.33
C ALA A 143 -11.50 -0.86 -10.22
N GLU A 144 -11.34 -2.11 -10.66
CA GLU A 144 -10.30 -2.53 -11.60
C GLU A 144 -10.39 -1.72 -12.90
N ARG A 145 -11.59 -1.63 -13.49
CA ARG A 145 -11.81 -0.81 -14.68
C ARG A 145 -11.46 0.67 -14.45
N LEU A 146 -11.89 1.24 -13.32
CA LEU A 146 -11.56 2.62 -12.99
C LEU A 146 -10.04 2.84 -12.94
N PHE A 147 -9.32 1.95 -12.26
CA PHE A 147 -7.86 2.03 -12.15
C PHE A 147 -7.19 1.90 -13.52
N MET A 148 -7.64 0.95 -14.32
CA MET A 148 -7.09 0.62 -15.63
C MET A 148 -7.41 1.69 -16.68
N ASP A 149 -8.63 2.22 -16.70
CA ASP A 149 -9.06 3.30 -17.60
C ASP A 149 -8.26 4.60 -17.38
N HIS A 150 -7.78 4.84 -16.16
CA HIS A 150 -6.91 5.97 -15.85
C HIS A 150 -5.43 5.64 -16.02
N GLY A 151 -5.07 4.37 -16.15
CA GLY A 151 -3.76 3.84 -16.55
C GLY A 151 -2.58 4.61 -15.96
N ALA A 152 -1.87 5.32 -16.83
CA ALA A 152 -0.71 6.11 -16.47
C ALA A 152 -0.99 7.19 -15.40
N LEU A 153 -2.18 7.79 -15.39
CA LEU A 153 -2.58 8.72 -14.33
C LEU A 153 -2.66 7.98 -12.99
N SER A 154 -3.21 6.77 -12.94
CA SER A 154 -3.27 5.96 -11.71
C SER A 154 -1.86 5.79 -11.11
N CYS A 155 -0.85 5.54 -11.93
CA CYS A 155 0.54 5.45 -11.49
C CYS A 155 1.06 6.77 -10.91
N ILE A 156 0.80 7.89 -11.60
CA ILE A 156 1.19 9.22 -11.10
C ILE A 156 0.56 9.49 -9.74
N LEU A 157 -0.73 9.16 -9.57
CA LEU A 157 -1.43 9.36 -8.29
C LEU A 157 -0.85 8.49 -7.18
N LEU A 158 -0.51 7.24 -7.48
CA LEU A 158 0.16 6.37 -6.51
C LEU A 158 1.50 6.95 -6.06
N PHE A 159 2.31 7.44 -6.98
CA PHE A 159 3.66 7.92 -6.68
C PHE A 159 3.72 9.35 -6.16
N CYS A 160 2.83 10.24 -6.62
CA CYS A 160 2.82 11.64 -6.21
C CYS A 160 1.83 11.95 -5.09
N ALA A 161 0.97 11.01 -4.71
CA ALA A 161 0.00 11.22 -3.63
C ALA A 161 0.01 10.07 -2.62
N SER A 162 -0.28 8.84 -3.03
CA SER A 162 -0.42 7.71 -2.09
C SER A 162 0.87 7.41 -1.34
N LEU A 163 2.00 7.23 -2.05
CA LEU A 163 3.29 6.99 -1.39
C LEU A 163 3.75 8.14 -0.48
N PRO A 164 3.72 9.41 -0.90
CA PRO A 164 4.05 10.52 -0.01
C PRO A 164 3.20 10.55 1.26
N GLU A 165 1.89 10.30 1.15
CA GLU A 165 1.03 10.24 2.33
C GLU A 165 1.38 9.09 3.28
N CYS A 166 1.87 7.94 2.79
CA CYS A 166 2.34 6.85 3.65
C CYS A 166 3.48 7.28 4.59
N TYR A 167 4.25 8.31 4.23
CA TYR A 167 5.40 8.75 5.01
C TYR A 167 5.05 9.77 6.10
N VAL A 168 3.78 10.19 6.20
CA VAL A 168 3.35 11.19 7.18
C VAL A 168 3.36 10.65 8.61
N ILE A 169 3.07 9.37 8.79
CA ILE A 169 3.07 8.72 10.12
C ILE A 169 4.52 8.38 10.49
N PRO A 170 5.05 8.94 11.60
CA PRO A 170 6.45 8.79 11.96
C PRO A 170 6.89 7.36 12.24
N ASP A 171 6.06 6.56 12.96
CA ASP A 171 6.39 5.19 13.34
C ASP A 171 6.48 4.28 12.12
N LEU A 172 5.49 4.35 11.24
CA LEU A 172 5.52 3.69 9.94
C LEU A 172 6.76 4.11 9.14
N SER A 173 7.07 5.40 9.11
CA SER A 173 8.25 5.94 8.43
C SER A 173 9.55 5.44 9.06
N SER A 174 9.56 5.28 10.38
CA SER A 174 10.74 4.85 11.12
C SER A 174 11.09 3.38 10.86
N VAL A 175 10.10 2.48 10.77
CA VAL A 175 10.30 1.08 10.31
C VAL A 175 10.89 1.07 8.89
N LEU A 176 10.39 1.95 8.03
CA LEU A 176 10.83 2.09 6.65
C LEU A 176 12.26 2.65 6.53
N HIS A 177 12.61 3.63 7.36
CA HIS A 177 13.95 4.25 7.39
C HIS A 177 15.01 3.26 7.88
N THR A 178 14.68 2.50 8.93
CA THR A 178 15.63 1.56 9.54
C THR A 178 16.05 0.44 8.60
N SER A 179 15.17 0.02 7.71
CA SER A 179 15.55 -0.99 6.72
C SER A 179 16.72 -0.53 5.81
N GLY A 180 17.18 0.74 5.93
CA GLY A 180 18.28 1.31 5.16
C GLY A 180 18.03 1.32 3.64
N GLN A 181 16.93 0.72 3.24
CA GLN A 181 16.57 0.47 1.85
C GLN A 181 15.94 1.69 1.19
N LEU A 182 15.38 2.63 1.98
CA LEU A 182 14.62 3.73 1.42
C LEU A 182 15.48 4.83 0.83
N GLU A 183 16.57 5.21 1.47
CA GLU A 183 17.47 6.23 0.96
C GLU A 183 18.39 5.68 -0.14
N GLN A 184 18.86 4.44 0.02
CA GLN A 184 19.80 3.80 -0.92
C GLN A 184 19.12 3.04 -2.05
N ASN A 185 17.87 2.56 -1.86
CA ASN A 185 17.11 1.76 -2.82
C ASN A 185 15.62 2.16 -2.92
N THR A 186 15.32 3.46 -2.95
CA THR A 186 13.95 3.97 -3.12
C THR A 186 13.27 3.39 -4.36
N GLU A 187 14.03 3.19 -5.44
CA GLU A 187 13.56 2.56 -6.67
C GLU A 187 13.06 1.14 -6.43
N TYR A 188 13.79 0.34 -5.64
CA TYR A 188 13.38 -1.00 -5.26
C TYR A 188 12.05 -1.01 -4.50
N ARG A 189 11.86 -0.08 -3.55
CA ARG A 189 10.63 0.02 -2.79
C ARG A 189 9.44 0.43 -3.66
N ILE A 190 9.62 1.41 -4.54
CA ILE A 190 8.60 1.81 -5.51
C ILE A 190 8.15 0.59 -6.31
N ARG A 191 9.10 -0.21 -6.81
CA ARG A 191 8.82 -1.45 -7.55
C ARG A 191 8.11 -2.49 -6.70
N SER A 192 8.53 -2.69 -5.45
CA SER A 192 7.88 -3.66 -4.54
C SER A 192 6.42 -3.26 -4.26
N THR A 193 6.15 -1.98 -4.07
CA THR A 193 4.79 -1.46 -3.92
C THR A 193 3.97 -1.68 -5.19
N ALA A 194 4.54 -1.36 -6.34
CA ALA A 194 3.90 -1.59 -7.63
C ALA A 194 3.61 -3.08 -7.87
N ALA A 195 4.55 -3.96 -7.50
CA ALA A 195 4.39 -5.42 -7.62
C ALA A 195 3.25 -6.01 -6.77
N MET A 196 2.78 -5.29 -5.76
CA MET A 196 1.55 -5.63 -5.03
C MET A 196 0.31 -4.99 -5.69
N ILE A 197 0.37 -3.68 -5.97
CA ILE A 197 -0.82 -2.91 -6.37
C ILE A 197 -1.32 -3.32 -7.76
N PHE A 198 -0.42 -3.50 -8.73
CA PHE A 198 -0.84 -3.84 -10.10
C PHE A 198 -1.56 -5.19 -10.17
N PRO A 199 -1.02 -6.30 -9.63
CA PRO A 199 -1.72 -7.58 -9.63
C PRO A 199 -3.11 -7.53 -8.97
N VAL A 200 -3.29 -6.65 -7.99
CA VAL A 200 -4.58 -6.45 -7.31
C VAL A 200 -5.57 -5.68 -8.18
N MET A 201 -5.11 -4.61 -8.85
CA MET A 201 -5.98 -3.65 -9.55
C MET A 201 -6.10 -3.92 -11.06
N MET A 202 -5.44 -4.95 -11.59
CA MET A 202 -5.66 -5.41 -12.96
C MET A 202 -6.96 -6.20 -13.08
N HIS A 203 -7.48 -6.33 -14.30
CA HIS A 203 -8.69 -7.10 -14.57
C HIS A 203 -8.59 -8.53 -14.01
N GLY A 204 -9.54 -8.87 -13.14
CA GLY A 204 -9.57 -10.17 -12.48
C GLY A 204 -8.45 -10.36 -11.46
N GLY A 205 -7.82 -9.30 -10.97
CA GLY A 205 -6.69 -9.37 -10.05
C GLY A 205 -6.96 -10.18 -8.80
N LEU A 206 -8.14 -10.05 -8.22
CA LEU A 206 -8.58 -10.83 -7.05
C LEU A 206 -9.30 -12.13 -7.45
N ALA A 207 -9.62 -12.35 -8.72
CA ALA A 207 -10.24 -13.58 -9.20
C ALA A 207 -9.22 -14.73 -9.31
N GLN A 208 -9.71 -15.94 -9.57
CA GLN A 208 -8.89 -17.15 -9.63
C GLN A 208 -7.72 -17.05 -10.64
N ARG A 209 -7.92 -16.38 -11.79
CA ARG A 209 -6.89 -16.24 -12.83
C ARG A 209 -5.92 -15.08 -12.58
N GLY A 210 -6.18 -14.26 -11.56
CA GLY A 210 -5.32 -13.14 -11.17
C GLY A 210 -4.15 -13.57 -10.31
N ALA A 211 -3.38 -12.58 -9.85
CA ALA A 211 -2.24 -12.78 -8.96
C ALA A 211 -2.33 -11.92 -7.67
N GLY A 212 -3.38 -11.12 -7.54
CA GLY A 212 -3.51 -10.14 -6.46
C GLY A 212 -3.54 -10.78 -5.09
N VAL A 213 -4.35 -11.83 -4.89
CA VAL A 213 -4.44 -12.54 -3.60
C VAL A 213 -3.07 -13.11 -3.21
N ALA A 214 -2.40 -13.80 -4.14
CA ALA A 214 -1.08 -14.37 -3.88
C ALA A 214 -0.04 -13.31 -3.47
N GLN A 215 -0.04 -12.14 -4.10
CA GLN A 215 0.87 -11.05 -3.75
C GLN A 215 0.53 -10.41 -2.39
N VAL A 216 -0.75 -10.18 -2.10
CA VAL A 216 -1.18 -9.63 -0.80
C VAL A 216 -0.83 -10.57 0.35
N LEU A 217 -0.99 -11.88 0.18
CA LEU A 217 -0.62 -12.87 1.19
C LEU A 217 0.89 -12.88 1.49
N LYS A 218 1.74 -12.69 0.47
CA LYS A 218 3.19 -12.50 0.70
C LYS A 218 3.46 -11.26 1.54
N VAL A 219 2.85 -10.12 1.19
CA VAL A 219 3.03 -8.85 1.90
C VAL A 219 2.56 -8.98 3.35
N ARG A 220 1.44 -9.66 3.59
CA ARG A 220 0.92 -9.95 4.93
C ARG A 220 1.94 -10.69 5.80
N LEU A 221 2.55 -11.76 5.28
CA LEU A 221 3.62 -12.48 5.99
C LEU A 221 4.90 -11.67 6.14
N ILE A 222 5.23 -10.80 5.18
CA ILE A 222 6.36 -9.88 5.31
C ILE A 222 6.14 -8.91 6.48
N HIS A 223 4.94 -8.37 6.66
CA HIS A 223 4.62 -7.51 7.81
C HIS A 223 4.77 -8.28 9.15
N ALA A 224 4.28 -9.50 9.23
CA ALA A 224 4.47 -10.36 10.41
C ALA A 224 5.95 -10.69 10.66
N THR A 225 6.72 -10.93 9.60
CA THR A 225 8.17 -11.14 9.69
C THR A 225 8.87 -9.90 10.25
N ILE A 226 8.51 -8.71 9.78
CA ILE A 226 9.05 -7.43 10.28
C ILE A 226 8.74 -7.27 11.76
N ARG A 227 7.50 -7.54 12.19
CA ARG A 227 7.13 -7.50 13.63
C ARG A 227 7.97 -8.48 14.46
N ASN A 228 8.08 -9.71 14.01
CA ASN A 228 8.84 -10.75 14.72
C ASN A 228 10.32 -10.39 14.85
N LEU A 229 10.92 -9.84 13.80
CA LEU A 229 12.31 -9.39 13.79
C LEU A 229 12.55 -8.22 14.76
N ILE A 230 11.71 -7.20 14.71
CA ILE A 230 11.87 -6.01 15.55
C ILE A 230 11.60 -6.33 17.02
N LEU A 231 10.63 -7.17 17.31
CA LEU A 231 10.24 -7.53 18.68
C LEU A 231 11.07 -8.69 19.26
N HIS A 232 11.94 -9.31 18.47
CA HIS A 232 12.66 -10.54 18.83
C HIS A 232 11.72 -11.66 19.29
N GLY A 233 10.54 -11.79 18.65
CA GLY A 233 9.52 -12.75 19.00
C GLY A 233 8.14 -12.37 18.47
N SER A 234 7.10 -13.07 18.93
CA SER A 234 5.73 -12.78 18.53
C SER A 234 5.16 -11.55 19.26
N PRO A 235 4.23 -10.80 18.64
CA PRO A 235 3.54 -9.69 19.30
C PRO A 235 2.87 -10.06 20.62
N PRO A 236 2.15 -11.20 20.78
CA PRO A 236 1.59 -11.60 22.07
C PRO A 236 2.64 -11.72 23.17
N GLN A 237 3.78 -12.36 22.90
CA GLN A 237 4.88 -12.49 23.87
C GLN A 237 5.46 -11.13 24.27
N ALA A 238 5.57 -10.19 23.33
CA ALA A 238 6.06 -8.84 23.62
C ALA A 238 5.07 -8.06 24.48
N LEU A 239 3.77 -8.15 24.21
CA LEU A 239 2.72 -7.52 25.01
C LEU A 239 2.58 -8.14 26.40
N GLU A 240 2.71 -9.46 26.55
CA GLU A 240 2.73 -10.13 27.85
C GLU A 240 3.88 -9.62 28.73
N ARG A 241 5.09 -9.46 28.19
CA ARG A 241 6.24 -8.88 28.91
C ARG A 241 5.94 -7.45 29.37
N LEU A 242 5.38 -6.63 28.48
CA LEU A 242 4.97 -5.27 28.84
C LEU A 242 3.93 -5.25 29.98
N GLN A 243 2.92 -6.13 29.92
CA GLN A 243 1.90 -6.26 30.96
C GLN A 243 2.46 -6.78 32.29
N ALA A 244 3.49 -7.60 32.24
CA ALA A 244 4.21 -8.07 33.42
C ALA A 244 5.08 -6.99 34.09
N GLY A 245 5.12 -5.77 33.53
CA GLY A 245 5.88 -4.64 34.05
C GLY A 245 7.36 -4.66 33.67
N GLU A 246 7.74 -5.47 32.67
CA GLU A 246 9.05 -5.36 32.08
C GLU A 246 9.20 -4.06 31.28
N ASP A 247 10.44 -3.57 31.14
CA ASP A 247 10.73 -2.46 30.24
C ASP A 247 10.34 -2.88 28.81
N GLY A 248 9.28 -2.29 28.25
CA GLY A 248 8.77 -2.57 26.92
C GLY A 248 9.75 -2.25 25.78
N ARG A 249 11.02 -2.05 26.08
CA ARG A 249 12.08 -1.70 25.15
C ARG A 249 12.84 -2.92 24.68
N VAL A 250 12.82 -3.13 23.36
CA VAL A 250 13.77 -4.03 22.71
C VAL A 250 15.07 -3.26 22.50
N GLN A 251 16.15 -3.73 23.13
CA GLN A 251 17.45 -3.06 23.04
C GLN A 251 18.06 -3.24 21.65
N PRO A 252 18.70 -2.20 21.08
CA PRO A 252 19.46 -2.35 19.85
C PRO A 252 20.58 -3.37 20.02
N THR A 253 20.77 -4.23 19.04
CA THR A 253 21.88 -5.19 19.01
C THR A 253 22.88 -4.83 17.93
N ALA A 254 24.10 -5.38 18.01
CA ALA A 254 25.08 -5.20 16.96
C ALA A 254 24.58 -5.86 15.66
N GLN A 255 24.66 -5.12 14.54
CA GLN A 255 24.31 -5.71 13.25
C GLN A 255 25.28 -6.86 12.94
N PRO A 256 24.77 -8.06 12.61
CA PRO A 256 25.61 -9.15 12.15
C PRO A 256 26.39 -8.71 10.90
N ARG A 257 27.72 -8.77 10.95
CA ARG A 257 28.58 -8.37 9.83
C ARG A 257 28.53 -9.42 8.73
N GLY A 258 28.13 -9.00 7.52
CA GLY A 258 28.11 -9.84 6.33
C GLY A 258 26.90 -10.76 6.23
N GLY A 259 26.61 -11.23 5.02
CA GLY A 259 25.55 -12.21 4.73
C GLY A 259 24.44 -11.68 3.83
N ARG A 260 23.69 -12.62 3.24
CA ARG A 260 22.45 -12.35 2.52
C ARG A 260 21.42 -11.84 3.52
N GLN A 261 20.45 -11.02 3.11
CA GLN A 261 19.36 -10.51 3.97
C GLN A 261 19.74 -9.32 4.89
N MET A 262 20.57 -8.40 4.41
CA MET A 262 20.96 -7.21 5.20
C MET A 262 19.77 -6.44 5.79
N MET A 263 18.63 -6.39 5.07
CA MET A 263 17.42 -5.73 5.54
C MET A 263 16.83 -6.41 6.80
N PHE A 264 16.68 -7.73 6.81
CA PHE A 264 16.13 -8.45 7.97
C PHE A 264 17.05 -8.35 9.18
N ARG A 265 18.36 -8.37 8.95
CA ARG A 265 19.36 -8.21 10.00
C ARG A 265 19.35 -6.78 10.58
N ALA A 266 19.15 -5.77 9.74
CA ALA A 266 19.00 -4.38 10.18
C ALA A 266 17.73 -4.17 11.01
N LEU A 267 16.62 -4.79 10.63
CA LEU A 267 15.37 -4.76 11.39
C LEU A 267 15.53 -5.44 12.76
N TYR A 268 16.20 -6.59 12.81
CA TYR A 268 16.46 -7.28 14.06
C TYR A 268 17.37 -6.45 15.00
N ALA A 269 18.38 -5.80 14.46
CA ALA A 269 19.36 -5.05 15.27
C ALA A 269 18.87 -3.69 15.77
N ARG A 270 17.70 -3.24 15.33
CA ARG A 270 17.27 -1.85 15.51
C ARG A 270 16.98 -1.43 16.95
N GLY A 271 16.32 -2.24 17.73
CA GLY A 271 15.65 -1.80 18.96
C GLY A 271 14.28 -1.15 18.71
N TRP A 272 13.40 -1.19 19.70
CA TRP A 272 12.03 -0.71 19.61
C TRP A 272 11.47 -0.32 20.97
N ASP A 273 10.68 0.75 21.06
CA ASP A 273 9.95 1.13 22.28
C ASP A 273 8.47 0.74 22.13
N LEU A 274 8.13 -0.48 22.57
CA LEU A 274 6.77 -1.00 22.46
C LEU A 274 5.75 -0.18 23.27
N ALA A 275 6.17 0.44 24.37
CA ALA A 275 5.29 1.25 25.21
C ALA A 275 4.98 2.60 24.56
N GLY A 276 5.95 3.21 23.88
CA GLY A 276 5.80 4.50 23.20
C GLY A 276 5.24 4.36 21.79
N ASP A 277 5.80 3.44 21.00
CA ASP A 277 5.54 3.33 19.55
C ASP A 277 4.47 2.27 19.20
N GLY A 278 3.97 1.49 20.17
CA GLY A 278 3.07 0.37 19.92
C GLY A 278 3.74 -0.78 19.18
N LEU A 279 2.97 -1.66 18.54
CA LEU A 279 3.49 -2.75 17.71
C LEU A 279 3.95 -2.22 16.34
N PRO A 280 5.09 -2.65 15.81
CA PRO A 280 5.47 -2.29 14.44
C PRO A 280 4.49 -2.90 13.43
N CYS A 281 4.15 -2.16 12.39
CA CYS A 281 3.13 -2.56 11.40
C CYS A 281 1.80 -2.97 12.06
N ASN A 282 1.33 -2.17 13.01
CA ASN A 282 0.08 -2.37 13.75
C ASN A 282 -1.16 -2.12 12.89
N GLN A 283 -2.34 -2.34 13.44
CA GLN A 283 -3.60 -2.20 12.72
C GLN A 283 -3.90 -0.76 12.28
N GLU A 284 -3.53 0.24 13.09
CA GLU A 284 -3.69 1.66 12.72
C GLU A 284 -2.81 2.01 11.51
N GLU A 285 -1.52 1.62 11.52
CA GLU A 285 -0.59 1.86 10.42
C GLU A 285 -1.00 1.15 9.12
N LEU A 286 -1.45 -0.10 9.23
CA LEU A 286 -1.94 -0.87 8.07
C LEU A 286 -3.19 -0.23 7.47
N ALA A 287 -4.16 0.19 8.30
CA ALA A 287 -5.36 0.85 7.85
C ALA A 287 -5.07 2.25 7.26
N TYR A 288 -4.14 3.01 7.86
CA TYR A 288 -3.67 4.27 7.29
C TYR A 288 -3.08 4.07 5.90
N THR A 289 -2.21 3.07 5.75
CA THR A 289 -1.62 2.73 4.45
C THR A 289 -2.70 2.32 3.43
N LEU A 290 -3.71 1.55 3.84
CA LEU A 290 -4.84 1.19 2.99
C LEU A 290 -5.60 2.42 2.50
N LEU A 291 -5.83 3.41 3.38
CA LEU A 291 -6.46 4.69 3.04
C LEU A 291 -5.66 5.47 2.00
N THR A 292 -4.33 5.39 2.01
CA THR A 292 -3.51 6.08 1.00
C THR A 292 -3.72 5.52 -0.41
N PHE A 293 -4.00 4.23 -0.55
CA PHE A 293 -4.28 3.62 -1.85
C PHE A 293 -5.75 3.71 -2.24
N GLY A 294 -6.67 3.68 -1.29
CA GLY A 294 -8.11 3.80 -1.53
C GLY A 294 -8.56 5.27 -1.59
N TYR A 295 -8.66 5.91 -0.44
CA TYR A 295 -9.21 7.26 -0.28
C TYR A 295 -8.34 8.34 -0.93
N VAL A 296 -7.01 8.34 -0.70
CA VAL A 296 -6.12 9.40 -1.24
C VAL A 296 -6.07 9.37 -2.76
N PHE A 297 -6.12 8.20 -3.37
CA PHE A 297 -6.22 8.05 -4.82
C PHE A 297 -7.48 8.77 -5.36
N LEU A 298 -8.64 8.49 -4.80
CA LEU A 298 -9.91 9.12 -5.20
C LEU A 298 -9.92 10.63 -4.90
N ARG A 299 -9.42 11.05 -3.74
CA ARG A 299 -9.23 12.46 -3.38
C ARG A 299 -8.37 13.18 -4.42
N SER A 300 -7.34 12.52 -4.91
CA SER A 300 -6.42 13.08 -5.89
C SER A 300 -7.07 13.24 -7.27
N LEU A 301 -7.89 12.29 -7.71
CA LEU A 301 -8.73 12.45 -8.90
C LEU A 301 -9.66 13.65 -8.79
N ARG A 302 -10.36 13.81 -7.65
CA ARG A 302 -11.21 14.99 -7.38
C ARG A 302 -10.40 16.30 -7.44
N ARG A 303 -9.19 16.34 -6.87
CA ARG A 303 -8.30 17.52 -6.92
C ARG A 303 -7.86 17.87 -8.33
N LEU A 304 -7.62 16.89 -9.17
CA LEU A 304 -7.35 17.11 -10.59
C LEU A 304 -8.59 17.53 -11.40
N GLY A 305 -9.76 17.54 -10.77
CA GLY A 305 -11.01 17.88 -11.42
C GLY A 305 -11.67 16.71 -12.15
N ILE A 306 -11.18 15.49 -11.97
CA ILE A 306 -11.79 14.28 -12.50
C ILE A 306 -12.85 13.82 -11.51
N GLY A 307 -14.11 14.20 -11.77
CA GLY A 307 -15.24 13.79 -10.94
C GLY A 307 -15.65 12.36 -11.28
N LEU A 308 -15.81 11.54 -10.25
CA LEU A 308 -16.36 10.21 -10.35
C LEU A 308 -17.79 10.20 -9.84
N HIS A 309 -18.59 9.25 -10.32
CA HIS A 309 -19.90 9.00 -9.74
C HIS A 309 -19.71 8.33 -8.36
N ARG A 310 -20.59 8.67 -7.40
CA ARG A 310 -20.50 8.12 -6.03
C ARG A 310 -20.36 6.59 -5.98
N GLY A 311 -21.10 5.87 -6.83
CA GLY A 311 -21.00 4.42 -6.94
C GLY A 311 -19.66 3.89 -7.50
N GLU A 312 -18.87 4.73 -8.20
CA GLU A 312 -17.50 4.37 -8.63
C GLU A 312 -16.51 4.54 -7.49
N GLU A 313 -16.67 5.62 -6.70
CA GLU A 313 -15.86 5.84 -5.51
C GLU A 313 -16.10 4.76 -4.46
N GLU A 314 -17.36 4.43 -4.18
CA GLU A 314 -17.73 3.34 -3.26
C GLU A 314 -17.22 1.97 -3.75
N ALA A 315 -17.28 1.71 -5.05
CA ALA A 315 -16.74 0.48 -5.63
C ALA A 315 -15.22 0.40 -5.48
N TYR A 316 -14.51 1.52 -5.66
CA TYR A 316 -13.07 1.58 -5.50
C TYR A 316 -12.64 1.36 -4.04
N LEU A 317 -13.31 2.01 -3.08
CA LEU A 317 -13.09 1.78 -1.66
C LEU A 317 -13.42 0.34 -1.26
N HIS A 318 -14.49 -0.23 -1.81
CA HIS A 318 -14.86 -1.62 -1.56
C HIS A 318 -13.77 -2.60 -2.01
N ALA A 319 -13.20 -2.42 -3.20
CA ALA A 319 -12.12 -3.28 -3.67
C ALA A 319 -10.89 -3.20 -2.74
N TRP A 320 -10.51 -1.99 -2.30
CA TRP A 320 -9.43 -1.82 -1.32
C TRP A 320 -9.77 -2.39 0.06
N ASN A 321 -11.03 -2.35 0.49
CA ASN A 321 -11.47 -3.03 1.72
C ASN A 321 -11.31 -4.55 1.60
N VAL A 322 -11.62 -5.16 0.45
CA VAL A 322 -11.37 -6.59 0.20
C VAL A 322 -9.88 -6.90 0.28
N VAL A 323 -9.04 -6.07 -0.31
CA VAL A 323 -7.57 -6.18 -0.18
C VAL A 323 -7.13 -6.05 1.27
N GLY A 324 -7.68 -5.09 2.01
CA GLY A 324 -7.43 -4.90 3.44
C GLY A 324 -7.77 -6.14 4.26
N HIS A 325 -8.90 -6.79 3.98
CA HIS A 325 -9.27 -8.05 4.62
C HIS A 325 -8.24 -9.17 4.36
N ILE A 326 -7.83 -9.35 3.09
CA ILE A 326 -6.80 -10.35 2.73
C ILE A 326 -5.47 -10.01 3.43
N LEU A 327 -5.16 -8.72 3.59
CA LEU A 327 -3.96 -8.23 4.27
C LEU A 327 -4.03 -8.36 5.81
N GLY A 328 -5.19 -8.73 6.36
CA GLY A 328 -5.40 -8.92 7.80
C GLY A 328 -5.75 -7.65 8.57
N ILE A 329 -6.26 -6.62 7.88
CA ILE A 329 -6.72 -5.38 8.50
C ILE A 329 -8.11 -5.59 9.12
N ASP A 330 -8.30 -5.04 10.32
CA ASP A 330 -9.57 -5.09 11.03
C ASP A 330 -10.68 -4.35 10.26
N ARG A 331 -11.85 -4.97 10.17
CA ARG A 331 -13.00 -4.43 9.43
C ARG A 331 -13.48 -3.09 9.98
N SER A 332 -13.33 -2.84 11.27
CA SER A 332 -13.73 -1.58 11.92
C SER A 332 -12.94 -0.36 11.45
N LEU A 333 -11.76 -0.56 10.89
CA LEU A 333 -10.89 0.49 10.32
C LEU A 333 -11.07 0.69 8.80
N MET A 334 -11.99 -0.05 8.18
CA MET A 334 -12.26 0.07 6.76
C MET A 334 -13.37 1.08 6.49
N VAL A 335 -13.22 1.87 5.44
CA VAL A 335 -14.14 2.95 5.08
C VAL A 335 -14.91 2.63 3.81
N GLU A 336 -16.19 2.97 3.78
CA GLU A 336 -17.07 2.70 2.64
C GLU A 336 -17.37 3.96 1.81
N THR A 337 -17.14 5.14 2.39
CA THR A 337 -17.41 6.42 1.72
C THR A 337 -16.22 7.37 1.80
N MET A 338 -16.20 8.35 0.89
CA MET A 338 -15.17 9.38 0.87
C MET A 338 -15.15 10.23 2.16
N ASP A 339 -16.32 10.46 2.77
CA ASP A 339 -16.43 11.26 3.99
C ASP A 339 -15.85 10.49 5.20
N GLN A 340 -16.13 9.19 5.29
CA GLN A 340 -15.49 8.32 6.28
C GLN A 340 -13.96 8.27 6.09
N GLY A 341 -13.49 8.12 4.84
CA GLY A 341 -12.07 8.12 4.51
C GLY A 341 -11.39 9.43 4.89
N GLN A 342 -12.03 10.57 4.64
CA GLN A 342 -11.53 11.88 5.04
C GLN A 342 -11.42 12.02 6.56
N ALA A 343 -12.46 11.63 7.29
CA ALA A 343 -12.49 11.75 8.74
C ALA A 343 -11.42 10.87 9.40
N LEU A 344 -11.35 9.60 9.02
CA LEU A 344 -10.38 8.65 9.58
C LEU A 344 -8.93 9.04 9.24
N MET A 345 -8.66 9.41 7.99
CA MET A 345 -7.34 9.88 7.56
C MET A 345 -6.88 11.11 8.34
N ALA A 346 -7.78 12.10 8.53
CA ALA A 346 -7.47 13.32 9.27
C ALA A 346 -7.19 13.02 10.75
N GLN A 347 -7.95 12.11 11.36
CA GLN A 347 -7.76 11.68 12.75
C GLN A 347 -6.40 11.00 12.94
N MET A 348 -6.06 10.00 12.11
CA MET A 348 -4.77 9.31 12.16
C MET A 348 -3.60 10.26 11.92
N GLN A 349 -3.71 11.18 10.95
CA GLN A 349 -2.67 12.19 10.70
C GLN A 349 -2.50 13.18 11.87
N ALA A 350 -3.57 13.55 12.56
CA ALA A 350 -3.48 14.41 13.72
C ALA A 350 -2.72 13.72 14.86
N ARG A 351 -3.00 12.43 15.09
CA ARG A 351 -2.28 11.60 16.08
C ARG A 351 -0.79 11.49 15.74
N GLY A 352 -0.45 11.05 14.53
CA GLY A 352 0.94 10.88 14.13
C GLY A 352 1.76 12.18 14.09
N ARG A 353 1.11 13.35 13.95
CA ARG A 353 1.79 14.64 14.04
C ARG A 353 1.93 15.15 15.48
N ALA A 354 1.14 14.64 16.42
CA ALA A 354 1.21 15.02 17.82
C ALA A 354 2.46 14.43 18.53
N GLU A 355 3.01 13.36 17.98
CA GLU A 355 4.16 12.66 18.55
C GLU A 355 5.46 13.10 17.86
N PRO A 356 6.36 13.82 18.57
CA PRO A 356 7.65 14.22 18.02
C PRO A 356 8.59 13.02 17.91
N VAL A 357 9.12 12.77 16.72
CA VAL A 357 10.12 11.73 16.48
C VAL A 357 11.48 12.39 16.23
N THR A 358 12.51 11.91 16.91
CA THR A 358 13.89 12.42 16.75
C THR A 358 14.86 11.26 16.58
N PRO A 359 15.59 11.19 15.46
CA PRO A 359 15.51 12.06 14.28
C PRO A 359 14.24 11.81 13.46
N ASP A 360 13.67 12.85 12.83
CA ASP A 360 12.52 12.73 11.93
C ASP A 360 12.96 12.17 10.57
N PRO A 361 12.51 10.96 10.17
CA PRO A 361 12.90 10.33 8.91
C PRO A 361 12.11 10.86 7.69
N ARG A 362 10.98 11.53 7.91
CA ARG A 362 10.03 11.90 6.87
C ARG A 362 10.62 12.80 5.77
N PRO A 363 11.43 13.84 6.08
CA PRO A 363 12.04 14.67 5.05
C PRO A 363 13.02 13.91 4.16
N ALA A 364 13.85 13.01 4.75
CA ALA A 364 14.79 12.20 3.99
C ALA A 364 14.07 11.24 3.03
N LEU A 365 13.00 10.59 3.50
CA LEU A 365 12.15 9.71 2.70
C LEU A 365 11.45 10.46 1.56
N GLY A 366 10.88 11.63 1.85
CA GLY A 366 10.23 12.48 0.85
C GLY A 366 11.21 12.92 -0.23
N GLN A 367 12.42 13.34 0.16
CA GLN A 367 13.47 13.75 -0.77
C GLN A 367 13.93 12.58 -1.66
N ALA A 368 14.20 11.41 -1.08
CA ALA A 368 14.62 10.23 -1.83
C ALA A 368 13.57 9.81 -2.87
N LEU A 369 12.28 9.87 -2.50
CA LEU A 369 11.18 9.58 -3.41
C LEU A 369 11.13 10.57 -4.57
N MET A 370 11.22 11.89 -4.31
CA MET A 370 11.21 12.91 -5.35
C MET A 370 12.39 12.75 -6.30
N GLN A 371 13.61 12.55 -5.78
CA GLN A 371 14.81 12.33 -6.59
C GLN A 371 14.69 11.11 -7.52
N THR A 372 14.07 10.02 -7.04
CA THR A 372 13.86 8.83 -7.86
C THR A 372 12.90 9.10 -9.01
N MET A 373 11.83 9.85 -8.76
CA MET A 373 10.88 10.24 -9.79
C MET A 373 11.48 11.24 -10.78
N GLU A 374 12.25 12.23 -10.31
CA GLU A 374 12.97 13.19 -11.15
C GLU A 374 13.92 12.52 -12.13
N LYS A 375 14.70 11.53 -11.66
CA LYS A 375 15.60 10.73 -12.51
C LYS A 375 14.87 9.94 -13.60
N SER A 376 13.59 9.70 -13.41
CA SER A 376 12.76 8.97 -14.38
C SER A 376 12.24 9.86 -15.51
N LEU A 377 12.32 11.18 -15.37
CA LEU A 377 11.83 12.12 -16.37
C LEU A 377 12.96 12.54 -17.34
N PRO A 378 12.70 12.51 -18.66
CA PRO A 378 13.74 12.79 -19.66
C PRO A 378 14.01 14.30 -19.85
N TRP A 379 13.11 15.19 -19.42
CA TRP A 379 13.22 16.63 -19.66
C TRP A 379 13.56 17.38 -18.39
N ASP A 380 14.63 18.17 -18.41
CA ASP A 380 15.10 18.91 -17.23
C ASP A 380 14.03 19.86 -16.65
N ILE A 381 13.26 20.52 -17.52
CA ILE A 381 12.18 21.42 -17.10
C ILE A 381 11.04 20.68 -16.37
N ALA A 382 10.85 19.39 -16.65
CA ALA A 382 9.81 18.56 -16.04
C ALA A 382 10.27 17.83 -14.76
N LYS A 383 11.58 17.77 -14.50
CA LYS A 383 12.13 17.11 -13.30
C LYS A 383 11.47 17.54 -11.98
N PRO A 384 11.15 18.85 -11.76
CA PRO A 384 10.46 19.27 -10.54
C PRO A 384 8.94 18.97 -10.50
N PHE A 385 8.34 18.42 -11.58
CA PHE A 385 6.90 18.16 -11.64
C PHE A 385 6.41 17.17 -10.59
N PRO A 386 7.10 16.06 -10.26
CA PRO A 386 6.69 15.18 -9.17
C PRO A 386 6.53 15.93 -7.83
N GLN A 387 7.49 16.79 -7.50
CA GLN A 387 7.44 17.61 -6.28
C GLN A 387 6.26 18.59 -6.30
N LEU A 388 6.02 19.29 -7.40
CA LEU A 388 4.90 20.20 -7.56
C LEU A 388 3.57 19.46 -7.50
N MET A 389 3.48 18.30 -8.16
CA MET A 389 2.30 17.45 -8.14
C MET A 389 2.01 16.93 -6.72
N THR A 390 3.02 16.48 -5.99
CA THR A 390 2.88 16.04 -4.58
C THR A 390 2.41 17.19 -3.68
N ARG A 391 3.01 18.37 -3.79
CA ARG A 391 2.55 19.58 -3.06
C ARG A 391 1.08 19.88 -3.34
N TYR A 392 0.66 19.74 -4.59
CA TYR A 392 -0.74 19.98 -5.01
C TYR A 392 -1.68 18.90 -4.52
N LEU A 393 -1.34 17.61 -4.68
CA LEU A 393 -2.21 16.48 -4.36
C LEU A 393 -2.29 16.15 -2.87
N CYS A 394 -1.20 16.29 -2.13
CA CYS A 394 -1.16 15.99 -0.69
C CYS A 394 -1.50 17.22 0.16
N GLY A 395 -1.19 18.43 -0.34
CA GLY A 395 -1.43 19.68 0.36
C GLY A 395 -0.24 20.12 1.22
N ARG A 396 -0.41 21.29 1.86
CA ARG A 396 0.69 21.99 2.53
C ARG A 396 1.23 21.24 3.75
N ALA A 397 0.37 20.67 4.57
CA ALA A 397 0.77 19.98 5.80
C ALA A 397 1.69 18.79 5.49
N THR A 398 1.23 17.86 4.64
CA THR A 398 2.02 16.72 4.19
C THR A 398 3.31 17.14 3.47
N ALA A 399 3.26 18.19 2.65
CA ALA A 399 4.46 18.71 1.99
C ALA A 399 5.48 19.30 2.98
N GLN A 400 5.02 19.85 4.12
CA GLN A 400 5.88 20.31 5.21
C GLN A 400 6.51 19.13 5.96
N ASP A 401 5.71 18.13 6.33
CA ASP A 401 6.19 16.91 7.00
C ASP A 401 7.32 16.24 6.19
N LEU A 402 7.18 16.22 4.87
CA LEU A 402 8.15 15.61 3.94
C LEU A 402 9.31 16.55 3.54
N GLY A 403 9.42 17.74 4.14
CA GLY A 403 10.47 18.71 3.81
C GLY A 403 10.40 19.26 2.37
N LEU A 404 9.30 19.01 1.65
CA LEU A 404 9.16 19.41 0.25
C LEU A 404 8.89 20.91 0.09
N THR A 405 8.39 21.61 1.10
CA THR A 405 8.09 23.05 1.02
C THR A 405 9.35 23.93 0.97
N THR A 406 10.45 23.45 1.54
CA THR A 406 11.73 24.18 1.61
C THR A 406 12.62 23.95 0.40
N GLN A 407 12.34 22.94 -0.41
CA GLN A 407 13.14 22.64 -1.60
C GLN A 407 12.84 23.67 -2.72
N PRO A 408 13.87 24.29 -3.31
CA PRO A 408 13.68 25.27 -4.37
C PRO A 408 13.16 24.60 -5.64
N VAL A 409 12.21 25.25 -6.28
CA VAL A 409 11.69 24.85 -7.59
C VAL A 409 11.98 25.99 -8.58
N PRO A 410 12.59 25.72 -9.73
CA PRO A 410 12.78 26.72 -10.75
C PRO A 410 11.45 27.38 -11.15
N TRP A 411 11.43 28.71 -11.21
CA TRP A 411 10.20 29.44 -11.50
C TRP A 411 9.62 29.09 -12.88
N SER A 412 10.46 28.79 -13.86
CA SER A 412 10.06 28.36 -15.20
C SER A 412 9.32 27.00 -15.18
N SER A 413 9.82 26.05 -14.40
CA SER A 413 9.16 24.75 -14.20
C SER A 413 7.83 24.91 -13.47
N ALA A 414 7.78 25.76 -12.45
CA ALA A 414 6.55 26.05 -11.72
C ALA A 414 5.52 26.73 -12.62
N LEU A 415 5.93 27.73 -13.42
CA LEU A 415 5.05 28.42 -14.37
C LEU A 415 4.49 27.45 -15.41
N LEU A 416 5.36 26.60 -15.98
CA LEU A 416 4.95 25.60 -16.96
C LEU A 416 3.95 24.59 -16.33
N PHE A 417 4.25 24.07 -15.15
CA PHE A 417 3.39 23.12 -14.44
C PHE A 417 2.00 23.70 -14.17
N TRP A 418 1.94 24.88 -13.56
CA TRP A 418 0.67 25.53 -13.24
C TRP A 418 -0.07 25.99 -14.48
N GLY A 419 0.64 26.48 -15.49
CA GLY A 419 0.08 26.87 -16.79
C GLY A 419 -0.59 25.68 -17.49
N VAL A 420 0.13 24.54 -17.59
CA VAL A 420 -0.41 23.32 -18.19
C VAL A 420 -1.62 22.80 -17.40
N LEU A 421 -1.53 22.77 -16.07
CA LEU A 421 -2.64 22.32 -15.23
C LEU A 421 -3.87 23.24 -15.35
N LEU A 422 -3.67 24.55 -15.36
CA LEU A 422 -4.76 25.53 -15.52
C LEU A 422 -5.43 25.39 -16.88
N VAL A 423 -4.64 25.35 -17.96
CA VAL A 423 -5.15 25.19 -19.33
C VAL A 423 -5.89 23.86 -19.47
N ALA A 424 -5.31 22.76 -18.97
CA ALA A 424 -5.94 21.46 -19.00
C ALA A 424 -7.31 21.46 -18.28
N ARG A 425 -7.36 22.09 -17.10
CA ARG A 425 -8.64 22.21 -16.34
C ARG A 425 -9.65 23.13 -17.04
N ALA A 426 -9.21 24.20 -17.66
CA ALA A 426 -10.08 25.10 -18.42
C ALA A 426 -10.68 24.36 -19.64
N ILE A 427 -9.87 23.61 -20.36
CA ILE A 427 -10.33 22.81 -21.49
C ILE A 427 -11.27 21.69 -21.01
N ASP A 428 -10.95 21.01 -19.90
CA ASP A 428 -11.84 20.01 -19.31
C ASP A 428 -13.19 20.60 -18.91
N ALA A 429 -13.20 21.78 -18.33
CA ALA A 429 -14.43 22.47 -17.95
C ALA A 429 -15.32 22.78 -19.17
N VAL A 430 -14.69 23.24 -20.27
CA VAL A 430 -15.40 23.50 -21.54
C VAL A 430 -15.81 22.20 -22.23
N ALA A 431 -14.90 21.23 -22.30
CA ALA A 431 -15.15 19.95 -22.98
C ALA A 431 -16.27 19.14 -22.30
N ARG A 432 -16.42 19.23 -21.00
CA ARG A 432 -17.51 18.55 -20.26
C ARG A 432 -18.90 19.05 -20.62
N LEU A 433 -19.02 20.26 -21.15
CA LEU A 433 -20.28 20.75 -21.67
C LEU A 433 -20.72 19.97 -22.92
N LEU A 434 -19.76 19.45 -23.70
CA LEU A 434 -20.00 18.76 -24.96
C LEU A 434 -19.73 17.25 -24.86
N LEU A 435 -18.76 16.83 -24.05
CA LEU A 435 -18.27 15.46 -23.90
C LEU A 435 -18.05 15.14 -22.41
N PRO A 436 -19.05 14.69 -21.66
CA PRO A 436 -19.00 14.57 -20.19
C PRO A 436 -17.91 13.63 -19.65
N ARG A 437 -17.37 12.73 -20.47
CA ARG A 437 -16.37 11.72 -20.08
C ARG A 437 -14.94 12.01 -20.56
N PHE A 438 -14.74 13.11 -21.30
CA PHE A 438 -13.42 13.48 -21.83
C PHE A 438 -12.63 14.34 -20.83
N SER A 439 -11.32 14.04 -20.65
CA SER A 439 -10.42 14.85 -19.84
C SER A 439 -9.05 14.96 -20.49
N ILE A 440 -8.63 16.19 -20.78
CA ILE A 440 -7.27 16.51 -21.28
C ILE A 440 -6.21 16.30 -20.17
N VAL A 441 -6.56 16.52 -18.92
CA VAL A 441 -5.67 16.18 -17.80
C VAL A 441 -5.28 14.70 -17.85
N ARG A 442 -6.24 13.83 -18.14
CA ARG A 442 -6.02 12.41 -18.33
C ARG A 442 -5.03 12.12 -19.48
N ALA A 443 -5.17 12.78 -20.62
CA ALA A 443 -4.31 12.59 -21.78
C ALA A 443 -2.86 13.10 -21.53
N LEU A 444 -2.70 14.26 -20.89
CA LEU A 444 -1.39 14.82 -20.57
C LEU A 444 -0.63 14.00 -19.51
N THR A 445 -1.35 13.54 -18.48
CA THR A 445 -0.75 12.70 -17.43
C THR A 445 -0.41 11.30 -17.95
N ARG A 446 -1.10 10.83 -18.99
CA ARG A 446 -0.83 9.56 -19.66
C ARG A 446 0.55 9.53 -20.31
N ALA A 447 0.96 10.58 -21.03
CA ALA A 447 2.29 10.65 -21.63
C ALA A 447 3.42 10.62 -20.58
N LEU A 448 3.26 11.35 -19.46
CA LEU A 448 4.22 11.35 -18.35
C LEU A 448 4.25 10.00 -17.62
N GLY A 449 3.08 9.43 -17.39
CA GLY A 449 2.92 8.15 -16.70
C GLY A 449 3.46 6.97 -17.52
N TYR A 450 3.31 7.00 -18.86
CA TYR A 450 3.89 6.00 -19.75
C TYR A 450 5.41 5.91 -19.59
N HIS A 451 6.11 7.05 -19.63
CA HIS A 451 7.56 7.08 -19.43
C HIS A 451 7.97 6.59 -18.04
N PHE A 452 7.19 6.90 -17.03
CA PHE A 452 7.44 6.47 -15.67
C PHE A 452 7.21 4.95 -15.52
N MET A 453 6.09 4.44 -16.04
CA MET A 453 5.71 3.03 -16.00
C MET A 453 6.71 2.14 -16.73
N SER A 454 7.06 2.50 -17.97
CA SER A 454 8.01 1.71 -18.74
C SER A 454 9.37 1.61 -18.06
N ARG A 455 9.82 2.67 -17.39
CA ARG A 455 11.10 2.69 -16.68
C ARG A 455 11.08 1.95 -15.34
N VAL A 456 10.01 2.08 -14.56
CA VAL A 456 9.89 1.50 -13.23
C VAL A 456 9.47 0.04 -13.26
N LEU A 457 8.51 -0.34 -14.12
CA LEU A 457 8.00 -1.70 -14.19
C LEU A 457 8.84 -2.61 -15.10
N MET A 458 9.34 -2.08 -16.22
CA MET A 458 10.08 -2.87 -17.20
C MET A 458 11.53 -3.12 -16.83
N SER A 459 12.14 -2.28 -15.98
CA SER A 459 13.49 -2.51 -15.50
C SER A 459 13.48 -3.51 -14.33
N GLN A 460 13.32 -4.80 -14.65
CA GLN A 460 13.28 -5.88 -13.67
C GLN A 460 14.63 -6.13 -13.02
N THR A 461 14.82 -5.62 -11.83
CA THR A 461 15.85 -6.07 -10.89
C THR A 461 15.24 -6.19 -9.50
N ARG A 462 14.61 -7.28 -9.25
CA ARG A 462 14.40 -8.23 -8.11
C ARG A 462 14.24 -7.71 -6.67
N PRO A 463 13.52 -8.40 -5.77
CA PRO A 463 13.16 -9.83 -5.70
C PRO A 463 11.69 -10.19 -5.84
N LEU A 464 10.78 -9.24 -6.08
CA LEU A 464 9.40 -9.52 -6.45
C LEU A 464 9.34 -9.54 -7.98
N GLN A 465 9.58 -10.71 -8.57
CA GLN A 465 9.34 -10.90 -9.99
C GLN A 465 7.82 -10.95 -10.23
N LEU A 466 7.33 -10.06 -11.08
CA LEU A 466 6.03 -10.25 -11.67
C LEU A 466 6.11 -11.50 -12.57
N PRO A 467 5.12 -12.40 -12.53
CA PRO A 467 5.05 -13.52 -13.47
C PRO A 467 5.15 -13.03 -14.91
N THR A 468 5.81 -13.79 -15.79
CA THR A 468 6.00 -13.41 -17.20
C THR A 468 4.67 -13.15 -17.91
N GLU A 469 3.63 -13.89 -17.56
CA GLU A 469 2.27 -13.66 -18.07
C GLU A 469 1.68 -12.33 -17.62
N LEU A 470 1.98 -11.91 -16.41
CA LEU A 470 1.54 -10.60 -15.89
C LEU A 470 2.31 -9.46 -16.56
N LEU A 471 3.58 -9.67 -16.87
CA LEU A 471 4.39 -8.73 -17.63
C LEU A 471 3.89 -8.59 -19.08
N ASN A 472 3.56 -9.69 -19.74
CA ASN A 472 2.94 -9.66 -21.05
C ASN A 472 1.57 -8.97 -21.03
N GLN A 473 0.81 -9.11 -19.94
CA GLN A 473 -0.43 -8.37 -19.74
C GLN A 473 -0.16 -6.88 -19.49
N VAL A 474 0.88 -6.52 -18.74
CA VAL A 474 1.30 -5.12 -18.55
C VAL A 474 1.79 -4.53 -19.86
N ASP A 475 2.55 -5.25 -20.67
CA ASP A 475 2.98 -4.82 -22.00
C ASP A 475 1.78 -4.60 -22.94
N ALA A 476 0.88 -5.57 -23.05
CA ALA A 476 -0.35 -5.46 -23.83
C ALA A 476 -1.25 -4.30 -23.32
N LEU A 477 -1.17 -4.01 -22.06
CA LEU A 477 -1.93 -2.94 -21.40
C LEU A 477 -1.31 -1.58 -21.67
N VAL A 478 0.00 -1.46 -21.58
CA VAL A 478 0.76 -0.27 -21.95
C VAL A 478 0.55 0.04 -23.45
N ASP A 479 0.52 -0.98 -24.28
CA ASP A 479 0.20 -0.84 -25.71
C ASP A 479 -1.28 -0.45 -25.93
N SER A 480 -2.21 -0.97 -25.12
CA SER A 480 -3.63 -0.57 -25.17
C SER A 480 -3.89 0.86 -24.67
N TRP A 481 -2.96 1.43 -23.92
CA TRP A 481 -3.03 2.82 -23.49
C TRP A 481 -2.58 3.81 -24.58
N SER A 482 -2.06 3.32 -25.71
CA SER A 482 -1.59 4.16 -26.80
C SER A 482 -2.71 4.95 -27.49
N ASP A 483 -3.94 4.40 -27.53
CA ASP A 483 -5.09 5.05 -28.17
C ASP A 483 -6.27 5.20 -27.23
N ASP A 484 -6.65 6.43 -26.91
CA ASP A 484 -7.92 6.70 -26.22
C ASP A 484 -9.05 6.76 -27.27
N PRO A 485 -9.97 5.77 -27.31
CA PRO A 485 -11.06 5.78 -28.28
C PRO A 485 -12.02 6.96 -28.13
N GLN A 486 -11.94 7.67 -26.99
CA GLN A 486 -12.75 8.88 -26.69
C GLN A 486 -11.99 10.18 -26.98
N ALA A 487 -10.69 10.12 -27.27
CA ALA A 487 -9.88 11.28 -27.60
C ALA A 487 -9.93 11.61 -29.09
N PRO A 488 -9.86 12.90 -29.47
CA PRO A 488 -9.72 13.30 -30.86
C PRO A 488 -8.45 12.71 -31.47
N ARG A 489 -8.50 12.24 -32.73
CA ARG A 489 -7.38 11.58 -33.44
C ARG A 489 -6.07 12.41 -33.47
N TRP A 490 -6.15 13.74 -33.41
CA TRP A 490 -4.96 14.58 -33.36
C TRP A 490 -4.24 14.50 -32.01
N LEU A 491 -4.98 14.26 -30.93
CA LEU A 491 -4.43 14.12 -29.59
C LEU A 491 -3.71 12.78 -29.42
N ASN A 492 -4.31 11.69 -29.92
CA ASN A 492 -3.65 10.38 -29.97
C ASN A 492 -2.36 10.45 -30.81
N ARG A 493 -2.35 11.15 -31.95
CA ARG A 493 -1.13 11.38 -32.75
C ARG A 493 -0.07 12.24 -32.02
N LEU A 494 -0.48 13.22 -31.23
CA LEU A 494 0.46 14.01 -30.42
C LEU A 494 1.06 13.14 -29.31
N GLU A 495 0.24 12.32 -28.69
CA GLU A 495 0.64 11.36 -27.67
C GLU A 495 1.62 10.34 -28.24
N ASP A 496 1.33 9.74 -29.41
CA ASP A 496 2.23 8.84 -30.14
C ASP A 496 3.59 9.51 -30.40
N ARG A 497 3.61 10.77 -30.84
CA ARG A 497 4.88 11.50 -31.05
C ARG A 497 5.66 11.71 -29.76
N LEU A 498 5.00 11.97 -28.64
CA LEU A 498 5.64 12.18 -27.34
C LEU A 498 6.12 10.86 -26.71
N THR A 499 5.43 9.75 -26.99
CA THR A 499 5.75 8.43 -26.47
C THR A 499 6.71 7.63 -27.35
N THR A 500 6.58 7.73 -28.68
CA THR A 500 7.31 6.88 -29.65
C THR A 500 8.54 7.54 -30.28
N THR A 501 8.66 8.86 -30.33
CA THR A 501 9.80 9.59 -30.97
C THR A 501 10.97 9.93 -30.04
N GLY A 502 10.92 9.58 -28.77
CA GLY A 502 12.06 9.75 -27.86
C GLY A 502 13.11 8.64 -28.08
N SER A 503 14.36 8.91 -27.67
CA SER A 503 15.55 8.00 -27.73
C SER A 503 15.38 6.61 -27.09
N TRP A 504 14.18 6.26 -26.70
CA TRP A 504 13.74 5.03 -26.06
C TRP A 504 13.62 3.85 -27.01
N ASN A 505 13.07 4.05 -28.21
CA ASN A 505 12.93 2.98 -29.21
C ASN A 505 14.29 2.46 -29.71
N ALA A 506 15.34 3.28 -29.66
CA ALA A 506 16.70 2.84 -29.99
C ALA A 506 17.28 1.87 -28.93
N GLY A 507 16.91 2.01 -27.65
CA GLY A 507 17.38 1.16 -26.56
C GLY A 507 16.64 -0.19 -26.48
N LEU A 508 15.34 -0.23 -26.75
CA LEU A 508 14.52 -1.43 -26.72
C LEU A 508 14.70 -2.29 -28.00
N ALA A 509 14.76 -1.66 -29.16
CA ALA A 509 15.04 -2.35 -30.42
C ALA A 509 16.47 -2.96 -30.46
N GLY A 510 17.43 -2.34 -29.77
CA GLY A 510 18.79 -2.87 -29.61
C GLY A 510 18.84 -4.13 -28.72
N LYS A 511 18.03 -4.18 -27.66
CA LYS A 511 17.98 -5.36 -26.75
C LYS A 511 17.19 -6.54 -27.32
N ALA A 512 16.12 -6.29 -28.06
CA ALA A 512 15.35 -7.34 -28.72
C ALA A 512 16.14 -8.07 -29.83
N ARG A 513 17.16 -7.43 -30.44
CA ARG A 513 18.03 -8.03 -31.45
C ARG A 513 19.24 -8.81 -30.89
N SER A 514 19.48 -8.73 -29.59
CA SER A 514 20.64 -9.38 -28.94
C SER A 514 20.28 -10.63 -28.12
N MET A 515 19.04 -11.11 -28.16
CA MET A 515 18.69 -12.42 -27.57
C MET A 515 18.88 -13.51 -28.65
N PRO A 516 19.79 -14.49 -28.47
CA PRO A 516 19.86 -15.65 -29.32
C PRO A 516 18.60 -16.51 -29.08
N GLN A 517 18.11 -17.06 -30.20
CA GLN A 517 17.01 -18.04 -30.25
C GLN A 517 17.36 -19.33 -29.53
#